data_11a85543d0b3f2dc01f53ee8fb8a5f25
#
_entry.id   11a85543d0b3f2dc01f53ee8fb8a5f25
#
_cell.length_a   1.000
_cell.length_b   1.000
_cell.length_c   1.000
_cell.angle_alpha   90.00
_cell.angle_beta   90.00
_cell.angle_gamma   90.00
#
_symmetry.space_group_name_H-M   'P 1'
#
loop_
_entity.id
_entity.type
_entity.pdbx_description
1 polymer ?
#
loop_
_entity_poly.entity_id
_entity_poly.type
_entity_poly.pdbx_seq_one_letter_code
_entity_poly.pdbx_strand_id
1 'polypeptide(L)'
;MLKDFDISKFKKQKPPSDNSFDTDQEIKALKKIPLRKEFVKKYDDIESAFKKTAEEQGVKDYDKSIAKKLIKESAPVILELKKHHNRKRPYELDKNLKAIVLKSMQTPSYPSGHSVQGMLIGNVLKMKYGK
;
A
#
# COMPACT_ATOMS: atom_id res chain seq x y z
N MET A 1 8.52 8.37 -15.77
CA MET A 1 8.02 9.14 -14.62
C MET A 1 8.88 8.98 -13.37
N LEU A 2 9.40 7.79 -13.07
CA LEU A 2 10.21 7.54 -11.87
C LEU A 2 11.72 7.44 -12.14
N LYS A 3 12.19 7.78 -13.33
CA LYS A 3 13.62 7.72 -13.70
C LYS A 3 14.49 8.60 -12.82
N ASP A 4 13.99 9.78 -12.43
CA ASP A 4 14.73 10.76 -11.64
C ASP A 4 14.37 10.71 -10.16
N PHE A 5 13.69 9.65 -9.74
CA PHE A 5 13.26 9.48 -8.35
C PHE A 5 14.45 9.19 -7.45
N ASP A 6 14.66 10.06 -6.46
CA ASP A 6 15.76 9.89 -5.49
C ASP A 6 15.32 8.99 -4.34
N ILE A 7 15.58 7.69 -4.49
CA ILE A 7 15.25 6.69 -3.50
C ILE A 7 16.06 6.83 -2.20
N SER A 8 17.23 7.47 -2.26
CA SER A 8 18.12 7.58 -1.10
C SER A 8 17.48 8.32 0.07
N LYS A 9 16.65 9.33 -0.23
CA LYS A 9 15.92 10.08 0.79
C LYS A 9 14.99 9.18 1.60
N PHE A 10 14.33 8.27 0.93
CA PHE A 10 13.36 7.35 1.56
C PHE A 10 14.05 6.22 2.31
N LYS A 11 15.26 5.84 1.91
CA LYS A 11 16.09 4.91 2.68
C LYS A 11 16.50 5.48 4.03
N LYS A 12 16.61 6.80 4.16
CA LYS A 12 16.91 7.50 5.41
C LYS A 12 15.69 7.62 6.34
N GLN A 13 14.48 7.52 5.81
CA GLN A 13 13.24 7.59 6.59
C GLN A 13 12.92 6.22 7.18
N LYS A 14 13.49 5.92 8.34
CA LYS A 14 13.35 4.61 8.98
C LYS A 14 11.98 4.46 9.65
N PRO A 15 11.30 3.32 9.46
CA PRO A 15 10.13 3.00 10.28
C PRO A 15 10.57 2.67 11.71
N PRO A 16 9.64 2.65 12.69
CA PRO A 16 9.96 2.15 14.03
C PRO A 16 10.51 0.72 13.94
N SER A 17 11.52 0.41 14.75
CA SER A 17 12.11 -0.94 14.76
C SER A 17 11.12 -2.00 15.25
N ASP A 18 11.33 -3.25 14.86
CA ASP A 18 10.44 -4.36 15.22
C ASP A 18 10.23 -4.51 16.73
N ASN A 19 11.24 -4.17 17.52
CA ASN A 19 11.22 -4.33 18.97
C ASN A 19 10.92 -3.01 19.71
N SER A 20 10.54 -1.95 19.00
CA SER A 20 10.32 -0.65 19.61
C SER A 20 8.97 -0.55 20.32
N PHE A 21 8.88 0.38 21.27
CA PHE A 21 7.62 0.74 21.93
C PHE A 21 6.56 1.17 20.90
N ASP A 22 6.95 1.98 19.91
CA ASP A 22 6.04 2.44 18.88
C ASP A 22 5.43 1.27 18.09
N THR A 23 6.24 0.28 17.70
CA THR A 23 5.75 -0.91 17.00
C THR A 23 4.79 -1.70 17.90
N ASP A 24 5.08 -1.85 19.18
CA ASP A 24 4.18 -2.51 20.11
C ASP A 24 2.83 -1.78 20.21
N GLN A 25 2.85 -0.45 20.29
CA GLN A 25 1.61 0.34 20.32
C GLN A 25 0.82 0.23 19.01
N GLU A 26 1.49 0.21 17.87
CA GLU A 26 0.85 0.01 16.57
C GLU A 26 0.14 -1.35 16.51
N ILE A 27 0.79 -2.41 16.97
CA ILE A 27 0.20 -3.75 17.02
C ILE A 27 -1.03 -3.79 17.93
N LYS A 28 -0.96 -3.16 19.10
CA LYS A 28 -2.09 -3.05 20.02
C LYS A 28 -3.28 -2.32 19.38
N ALA A 29 -2.99 -1.27 18.62
CA ALA A 29 -4.03 -0.55 17.87
C ALA A 29 -4.68 -1.43 16.80
N LEU A 30 -3.87 -2.22 16.06
CA LEU A 30 -4.38 -3.15 15.05
C LEU A 30 -5.31 -4.21 15.63
N LYS A 31 -5.04 -4.70 16.84
CA LYS A 31 -5.88 -5.68 17.51
C LYS A 31 -7.32 -5.20 17.75
N LYS A 32 -7.50 -3.89 17.83
CA LYS A 32 -8.82 -3.26 18.04
C LYS A 32 -9.61 -3.10 16.74
N ILE A 33 -8.98 -3.29 15.59
CA ILE A 33 -9.62 -3.12 14.28
C ILE A 33 -10.28 -4.43 13.88
N PRO A 34 -11.60 -4.43 13.59
CA PRO A 34 -12.29 -5.65 13.16
C PRO A 34 -11.82 -6.07 11.76
N LEU A 35 -11.72 -7.39 11.55
CA LEU A 35 -11.41 -7.96 10.25
C LEU A 35 -12.63 -7.87 9.34
N ARG A 36 -12.45 -7.28 8.16
CA ARG A 36 -13.51 -7.11 7.15
C ARG A 36 -13.17 -7.92 5.90
N LYS A 37 -13.38 -9.22 5.96
CA LYS A 37 -13.02 -10.16 4.87
C LYS A 37 -13.66 -9.77 3.53
N GLU A 38 -14.92 -9.38 3.54
CA GLU A 38 -15.63 -8.99 2.32
C GLU A 38 -15.06 -7.71 1.71
N PHE A 39 -14.72 -6.73 2.55
CA PHE A 39 -14.07 -5.49 2.11
C PHE A 39 -12.71 -5.78 1.49
N VAL A 40 -11.89 -6.59 2.16
CA VAL A 40 -10.56 -6.96 1.68
C VAL A 40 -10.66 -7.68 0.35
N LYS A 41 -11.55 -8.67 0.23
CA LYS A 41 -11.78 -9.41 -1.00
C LYS A 41 -12.18 -8.49 -2.16
N LYS A 42 -13.01 -7.48 -1.88
CA LYS A 42 -13.52 -6.54 -2.89
C LYS A 42 -12.47 -5.53 -3.35
N TYR A 43 -11.60 -5.06 -2.45
CA TYR A 43 -10.73 -3.91 -2.70
C TYR A 43 -9.23 -4.20 -2.64
N ASP A 44 -8.80 -5.45 -2.44
CA ASP A 44 -7.38 -5.79 -2.40
C ASP A 44 -6.67 -5.52 -3.74
N ASP A 45 -7.35 -5.74 -4.86
CA ASP A 45 -6.83 -5.38 -6.17
C ASP A 45 -7.01 -3.88 -6.39
N ILE A 46 -5.90 -3.15 -6.37
CA ILE A 46 -5.90 -1.69 -6.44
C ILE A 46 -6.42 -1.16 -7.79
N GLU A 47 -6.15 -1.84 -8.90
CA GLU A 47 -6.70 -1.46 -10.20
C GLU A 47 -8.23 -1.52 -10.19
N SER A 48 -8.77 -2.63 -9.70
CA SER A 48 -10.22 -2.84 -9.61
C SER A 48 -10.88 -1.86 -8.66
N ALA A 49 -10.22 -1.53 -7.54
CA ALA A 49 -10.72 -0.57 -6.57
C ALA A 49 -10.89 0.83 -7.19
N PHE A 50 -9.89 1.29 -7.94
CA PHE A 50 -9.97 2.59 -8.62
C PHE A 50 -11.02 2.59 -9.74
N LYS A 51 -11.14 1.51 -10.50
CA LYS A 51 -12.17 1.38 -11.52
C LYS A 51 -13.56 1.49 -10.92
N LYS A 52 -13.84 0.77 -9.86
CA LYS A 52 -15.12 0.82 -9.15
C LYS A 52 -15.41 2.22 -8.61
N THR A 53 -14.41 2.85 -8.01
CA THR A 53 -14.55 4.22 -7.49
C THR A 53 -14.86 5.21 -8.61
N ALA A 54 -14.20 5.08 -9.75
CA ALA A 54 -14.46 5.92 -10.92
C ALA A 54 -15.91 5.76 -11.41
N GLU A 55 -16.41 4.54 -11.48
CA GLU A 55 -17.80 4.25 -11.84
C GLU A 55 -18.77 4.89 -10.83
N GLU A 56 -18.52 4.74 -9.54
CA GLU A 56 -19.34 5.32 -8.47
C GLU A 56 -19.35 6.85 -8.51
N GLN A 57 -18.24 7.47 -8.92
CA GLN A 57 -18.10 8.92 -9.05
C GLN A 57 -18.63 9.45 -10.39
N GLY A 58 -19.16 8.60 -11.25
CA GLY A 58 -19.71 9.01 -12.54
C GLY A 58 -18.65 9.44 -13.53
N VAL A 59 -17.42 8.97 -13.41
CA VAL A 59 -16.34 9.29 -14.36
C VAL A 59 -16.59 8.55 -15.67
N LYS A 60 -16.79 9.31 -16.74
CA LYS A 60 -16.90 8.78 -18.11
C LYS A 60 -15.51 8.66 -18.71
N ASP A 61 -15.32 7.70 -19.59
CA ASP A 61 -14.05 7.49 -20.30
C ASP A 61 -12.86 7.28 -19.34
N TYR A 62 -13.08 6.52 -18.29
CA TYR A 62 -12.01 6.17 -17.34
C TYR A 62 -10.92 5.36 -18.03
N ASP A 63 -9.70 5.90 -18.01
CA ASP A 63 -8.53 5.25 -18.59
C ASP A 63 -7.86 4.32 -17.57
N LYS A 64 -8.19 3.04 -17.67
CA LYS A 64 -7.64 2.00 -16.77
C LYS A 64 -6.13 1.79 -16.93
N SER A 65 -5.55 2.24 -18.06
CA SER A 65 -4.11 2.08 -18.31
C SER A 65 -3.23 2.91 -17.38
N ILE A 66 -3.77 4.00 -16.85
CA ILE A 66 -3.05 4.90 -15.91
C ILE A 66 -2.66 4.15 -14.65
N ALA A 67 -3.62 3.52 -13.97
CA ALA A 67 -3.35 2.75 -12.76
C ALA A 67 -2.35 1.63 -13.03
N LYS A 68 -2.56 0.88 -14.10
CA LYS A 68 -1.69 -0.23 -14.50
C LYS A 68 -0.25 0.20 -14.72
N LYS A 69 -0.06 1.31 -15.44
CA LYS A 69 1.27 1.88 -15.71
C LYS A 69 1.97 2.32 -14.43
N LEU A 70 1.26 3.03 -13.56
CA LEU A 70 1.81 3.53 -12.30
C LEU A 70 2.18 2.40 -11.34
N ILE A 71 1.38 1.35 -11.27
CA ILE A 71 1.69 0.15 -10.49
C ILE A 71 2.98 -0.48 -11.00
N LYS A 72 3.10 -0.65 -12.31
CA LYS A 72 4.28 -1.25 -12.94
C LYS A 72 5.55 -0.43 -12.69
N GLU A 73 5.46 0.89 -12.82
CA GLU A 73 6.61 1.79 -12.62
C GLU A 73 7.02 1.91 -11.15
N SER A 74 6.07 1.88 -10.22
CA SER A 74 6.34 2.03 -8.79
C SER A 74 6.83 0.74 -8.12
N ALA A 75 6.51 -0.42 -8.67
CA ALA A 75 6.82 -1.71 -8.05
C ALA A 75 8.31 -1.90 -7.73
N PRO A 76 9.27 -1.63 -8.63
CA PRO A 76 10.69 -1.79 -8.33
C PRO A 76 11.16 -0.90 -7.17
N VAL A 77 10.69 0.34 -7.13
CA VAL A 77 11.03 1.31 -6.07
C VAL A 77 10.51 0.83 -4.73
N ILE A 78 9.26 0.39 -4.68
CA ILE A 78 8.63 -0.12 -3.46
C ILE A 78 9.39 -1.35 -2.95
N LEU A 79 9.73 -2.30 -3.83
CA LEU A 79 10.46 -3.52 -3.45
C LEU A 79 11.86 -3.21 -2.94
N GLU A 80 12.56 -2.25 -3.55
CA GLU A 80 13.89 -1.85 -3.08
C GLU A 80 13.82 -1.26 -1.67
N LEU A 81 12.85 -0.38 -1.41
CA LEU A 81 12.63 0.18 -0.08
C LEU A 81 12.23 -0.88 0.94
N LYS A 82 11.38 -1.82 0.56
CA LYS A 82 10.99 -2.94 1.45
C LYS A 82 12.20 -3.79 1.84
N LYS A 83 13.06 -4.10 0.90
CA LYS A 83 14.29 -4.86 1.15
C LYS A 83 15.26 -4.08 2.02
N HIS A 84 15.38 -2.78 1.79
CA HIS A 84 16.28 -1.92 2.57
C HIS A 84 15.86 -1.84 4.04
N HIS A 85 14.57 -1.56 4.31
CA HIS A 85 14.06 -1.45 5.68
C HIS A 85 13.81 -2.81 6.32
N ASN A 86 13.43 -3.80 5.55
CA ASN A 86 13.20 -5.18 5.97
C ASN A 86 12.37 -5.31 7.25
N ARG A 87 11.31 -4.52 7.36
CA ARG A 87 10.42 -4.51 8.53
C ARG A 87 9.47 -5.69 8.48
N LYS A 88 9.40 -6.44 9.57
CA LYS A 88 8.47 -7.57 9.68
C LYS A 88 7.02 -7.09 9.69
N ARG A 89 6.12 -7.93 9.21
CA ARG A 89 4.69 -7.65 9.27
C ARG A 89 4.16 -7.85 10.69
N PRO A 90 3.12 -7.09 11.10
CA PRO A 90 2.60 -7.18 12.45
C PRO A 90 2.25 -8.59 12.91
N TYR A 91 1.65 -9.41 12.04
CA TYR A 91 1.28 -10.78 12.40
C TYR A 91 2.49 -11.70 12.61
N GLU A 92 3.65 -11.35 12.04
CA GLU A 92 4.90 -12.07 12.28
C GLU A 92 5.51 -11.74 13.65
N LEU A 93 5.25 -10.53 14.14
CA LEU A 93 5.75 -10.05 15.43
C LEU A 93 4.87 -10.46 16.61
N ASP A 94 3.57 -10.63 16.38
CA ASP A 94 2.62 -11.01 17.40
C ASP A 94 1.65 -12.07 16.86
N LYS A 95 1.86 -13.30 17.33
CA LYS A 95 1.06 -14.46 16.92
C LYS A 95 -0.40 -14.38 17.36
N ASN A 96 -0.72 -13.53 18.33
CA ASN A 96 -2.08 -13.33 18.81
C ASN A 96 -2.86 -12.34 17.94
N LEU A 97 -2.18 -11.63 17.05
CA LEU A 97 -2.83 -10.73 16.11
C LEU A 97 -3.48 -11.53 14.99
N LYS A 98 -4.81 -11.45 14.91
CA LYS A 98 -5.56 -12.08 13.81
C LYS A 98 -5.38 -11.23 12.55
N ALA A 99 -5.02 -11.87 11.46
CA ALA A 99 -4.80 -11.20 10.20
C ALA A 99 -5.34 -12.02 9.03
N ILE A 100 -5.79 -11.31 7.99
CA ILE A 100 -6.11 -11.93 6.70
C ILE A 100 -4.82 -11.91 5.89
N VAL A 101 -4.17 -13.06 5.75
CA VAL A 101 -2.89 -13.15 5.02
C VAL A 101 -3.17 -13.32 3.53
N LEU A 102 -2.70 -12.37 2.74
CA LEU A 102 -2.89 -12.32 1.29
C LEU A 102 -1.59 -12.68 0.56
N LYS A 103 -1.71 -13.08 -0.70
CA LYS A 103 -0.53 -13.34 -1.54
C LYS A 103 0.37 -12.12 -1.66
N SER A 104 -0.22 -10.92 -1.70
CA SER A 104 0.50 -9.65 -1.74
C SER A 104 1.34 -9.37 -0.49
N MET A 105 1.13 -10.13 0.59
CA MET A 105 1.80 -9.95 1.88
C MET A 105 3.06 -10.80 2.04
N GLN A 106 3.68 -11.24 0.94
CA GLN A 106 4.90 -12.06 0.99
C GLN A 106 6.20 -11.22 1.05
N THR A 107 6.07 -9.91 1.11
CA THR A 107 7.20 -8.96 1.21
C THR A 107 7.20 -8.26 2.57
N PRO A 108 8.34 -7.63 2.98
CA PRO A 108 8.38 -6.83 4.21
C PRO A 108 7.28 -5.76 4.26
N SER A 109 6.95 -5.30 5.47
CA SER A 109 5.76 -4.45 5.69
C SER A 109 5.93 -2.99 5.26
N TYR A 110 7.13 -2.46 5.22
CA TYR A 110 7.36 -1.03 5.02
C TYR A 110 8.25 -0.75 3.81
N PRO A 111 7.88 0.19 2.93
CA PRO A 111 6.59 0.88 2.91
C PRO A 111 5.46 -0.03 2.39
N SER A 112 4.21 0.36 2.69
CA SER A 112 3.05 -0.34 2.16
C SER A 112 2.91 -0.10 0.66
N GLY A 113 2.92 -1.17 -0.14
CA GLY A 113 2.74 -1.07 -1.59
C GLY A 113 1.40 -0.45 -1.97
N HIS A 114 0.34 -0.91 -1.34
CA HIS A 114 -1.00 -0.36 -1.58
C HIS A 114 -1.12 1.11 -1.20
N SER A 115 -0.49 1.53 -0.10
CA SER A 115 -0.51 2.94 0.32
C SER A 115 0.24 3.83 -0.67
N VAL A 116 1.43 3.44 -1.11
CA VAL A 116 2.21 4.19 -2.09
C VAL A 116 1.47 4.27 -3.42
N GLN A 117 1.02 3.14 -3.94
CA GLN A 117 0.32 3.06 -5.22
C GLN A 117 -1.02 3.80 -5.17
N GLY A 118 -1.77 3.65 -4.08
CA GLY A 118 -3.05 4.34 -3.91
C GLY A 118 -2.89 5.85 -3.94
N MET A 119 -1.91 6.38 -3.24
CA MET A 119 -1.63 7.81 -3.22
C MET A 119 -1.18 8.33 -4.58
N LEU A 120 -0.27 7.61 -5.24
CA LEU A 120 0.23 7.96 -6.56
C LEU A 120 -0.89 7.98 -7.61
N ILE A 121 -1.65 6.90 -7.70
CA ILE A 121 -2.76 6.77 -8.64
C ILE A 121 -3.84 7.81 -8.35
N GLY A 122 -4.23 7.95 -7.09
CA GLY A 122 -5.25 8.91 -6.68
C GLY A 122 -4.90 10.34 -7.07
N ASN A 123 -3.67 10.76 -6.86
CA ASN A 123 -3.21 12.10 -7.25
C ASN A 123 -3.23 12.31 -8.76
N VAL A 124 -2.77 11.32 -9.54
CA VAL A 124 -2.77 11.44 -11.00
C VAL A 124 -4.20 11.47 -11.55
N LEU A 125 -5.08 10.61 -11.04
CA LEU A 125 -6.49 10.59 -11.47
C LEU A 125 -7.22 11.88 -11.07
N LYS A 126 -6.94 12.42 -9.90
CA LYS A 126 -7.50 13.70 -9.48
C LYS A 126 -7.10 14.82 -10.44
N MET A 127 -5.84 14.85 -10.85
CA MET A 127 -5.35 15.84 -11.82
C MET A 127 -6.06 15.70 -13.17
N LYS A 128 -6.29 14.46 -13.62
CA LYS A 128 -6.90 14.21 -14.92
C LYS A 128 -8.42 14.43 -14.93
N TYR A 129 -9.13 13.95 -13.90
CA TYR A 129 -10.59 13.94 -13.86
C TYR A 129 -11.20 14.97 -12.92
N GLY A 130 -10.41 15.61 -12.09
CA GLY A 130 -10.87 16.64 -11.15
C GLY A 130 -11.70 16.12 -9.97
N LYS A 131 -11.63 14.81 -9.70
CA LYS A 131 -12.47 14.19 -8.66
C LYS A 131 -11.69 13.39 -7.66
#